data_9082e10cb2f3c002011c0caae493fccf
#
_entry.id   9082e10cb2f3c002011c0caae493fccf
#
_cell.length_a   1.000
_cell.length_b   1.000
_cell.length_c   1.000
_cell.angle_alpha   90.00
_cell.angle_beta   90.00
_cell.angle_gamma   90.00
#
_symmetry.space_group_name_H-M   'P 1'
#
loop_
_entity.id
_entity.type
_entity.pdbx_description
1 polymer ?
#
loop_
_entity_poly.entity_id
_entity_poly.type
_entity_poly.pdbx_seq_one_letter_code
_entity_poly.pdbx_strand_id
1 'polypeptide(L)'
;MAQVINTNVAALFAGAALNKSANALQTAQSRLASGLRINSAKDDASGLAAATAYDTQIRTTNVQIRNASDAISTAQTYDGYLGQITENLQRMSEIVAGVPGGNAETIALAAENTRINALVLAGNPTIGTDHTTIAADLTAVGNARAAFGATMAAKSSEVATLQIAAVNLSAAYSRIMDTDYAAETTAMTRNNILQQAGTAVLAQANQTPNTVLSLLR
;
A
#
# COMPACT_ATOMS: atom_id res chain seq x y z
N MET A 1 -2.71 -55.85 27.60
CA MET A 1 -3.11 -55.58 26.20
C MET A 1 -3.04 -56.89 25.46
N ALA A 2 -4.05 -57.24 24.64
CA ALA A 2 -3.98 -58.43 23.82
C ALA A 2 -2.84 -58.30 22.81
N GLN A 3 -1.94 -59.27 22.79
CA GLN A 3 -0.82 -59.33 21.85
C GLN A 3 -1.33 -59.90 20.53
N VAL A 4 -1.67 -59.02 19.59
CA VAL A 4 -2.20 -59.37 18.26
C VAL A 4 -1.03 -59.37 17.27
N ILE A 5 -0.80 -60.49 16.57
CA ILE A 5 0.33 -60.64 15.65
C ILE A 5 -0.01 -60.12 14.25
N ASN A 6 -1.28 -60.23 13.81
CA ASN A 6 -1.69 -59.85 12.45
C ASN A 6 -1.84 -58.34 12.23
N THR A 7 -2.07 -57.57 13.28
CA THR A 7 -2.29 -56.11 13.17
C THR A 7 -1.46 -55.40 14.24
N ASN A 8 -0.38 -54.75 13.83
CA ASN A 8 0.48 -53.99 14.74
C ASN A 8 -0.12 -52.58 14.96
N VAL A 9 -1.06 -52.49 15.91
CA VAL A 9 -1.75 -51.23 16.25
C VAL A 9 -0.75 -50.14 16.72
N ALA A 10 0.32 -50.54 17.41
CA ALA A 10 1.35 -49.58 17.86
C ALA A 10 2.11 -48.96 16.68
N ALA A 11 2.46 -49.75 15.67
CA ALA A 11 3.11 -49.28 14.46
C ALA A 11 2.17 -48.39 13.62
N LEU A 12 0.88 -48.72 13.53
CA LEU A 12 -0.12 -47.90 12.86
C LEU A 12 -0.30 -46.52 13.54
N PHE A 13 -0.36 -46.52 14.87
CA PHE A 13 -0.44 -45.28 15.64
C PHE A 13 0.82 -44.43 15.50
N ALA A 14 2.00 -45.03 15.58
CA ALA A 14 3.26 -44.35 15.38
C ALA A 14 3.40 -43.78 13.96
N GLY A 15 2.97 -44.55 12.94
CA GLY A 15 2.91 -44.09 11.55
C GLY A 15 1.96 -42.91 11.33
N ALA A 16 0.77 -42.94 11.94
CA ALA A 16 -0.16 -41.82 11.89
C ALA A 16 0.40 -40.56 12.56
N ALA A 17 1.04 -40.70 13.73
CA ALA A 17 1.70 -39.61 14.43
C ALA A 17 2.87 -39.02 13.61
N LEU A 18 3.66 -39.86 12.96
CA LEU A 18 4.77 -39.46 12.09
C LEU A 18 4.25 -38.65 10.88
N ASN A 19 3.19 -39.11 10.20
CA ASN A 19 2.57 -38.38 9.10
C ASN A 19 2.03 -37.01 9.53
N LYS A 20 1.42 -36.95 10.71
CA LYS A 20 0.94 -35.69 11.30
C LYS A 20 2.10 -34.70 11.53
N SER A 21 3.21 -35.18 12.09
CA SER A 21 4.41 -34.36 12.33
C SER A 21 5.06 -33.89 11.02
N ALA A 22 5.11 -34.76 10.00
CA ALA A 22 5.64 -34.42 8.69
C ALA A 22 4.82 -33.33 7.99
N ASN A 23 3.49 -33.44 8.01
CA ASN A 23 2.60 -32.42 7.46
C ASN A 23 2.72 -31.08 8.22
N ALA A 24 2.81 -31.12 9.55
CA ALA A 24 3.01 -29.93 10.36
C ALA A 24 4.37 -29.27 10.09
N LEU A 25 5.42 -30.08 9.90
CA LEU A 25 6.76 -29.60 9.52
C LEU A 25 6.73 -28.88 8.17
N GLN A 26 6.07 -29.47 7.15
CA GLN A 26 5.93 -28.89 5.83
C GLN A 26 5.17 -27.54 5.90
N THR A 27 4.11 -27.47 6.71
CA THR A 27 3.36 -26.21 6.92
C THR A 27 4.25 -25.14 7.56
N ALA A 28 4.98 -25.49 8.62
CA ALA A 28 5.91 -24.57 9.27
C ALA A 28 7.01 -24.08 8.33
N GLN A 29 7.57 -24.96 7.51
CA GLN A 29 8.56 -24.58 6.49
C GLN A 29 7.99 -23.64 5.45
N SER A 30 6.77 -23.88 4.96
CA SER A 30 6.13 -23.02 3.97
C SER A 30 5.84 -21.62 4.52
N ARG A 31 5.41 -21.53 5.80
CA ARG A 31 5.19 -20.26 6.50
C ARG A 31 6.47 -19.49 6.76
N LEU A 32 7.54 -20.17 7.19
CA LEU A 32 8.85 -19.56 7.36
C LEU A 32 9.42 -19.05 6.04
N ALA A 33 9.26 -19.83 4.96
CA ALA A 33 9.79 -19.46 3.65
C ALA A 33 9.04 -18.27 3.02
N SER A 34 7.72 -18.17 3.23
CA SER A 34 6.90 -17.07 2.71
C SER A 34 6.82 -15.86 3.65
N GLY A 35 7.08 -16.03 4.95
CA GLY A 35 6.80 -15.05 5.99
C GLY A 35 5.30 -14.87 6.29
N LEU A 36 4.44 -15.66 5.63
CA LEU A 36 3.00 -15.55 5.73
C LEU A 36 2.39 -16.74 6.50
N ARG A 37 1.48 -16.44 7.42
CA ARG A 37 0.71 -17.44 8.17
C ARG A 37 -0.30 -18.17 7.28
N ILE A 38 -0.93 -17.42 6.37
CA ILE A 38 -1.90 -17.92 5.39
C ILE A 38 -1.23 -17.94 4.04
N ASN A 39 -0.89 -19.12 3.54
CA ASN A 39 -0.23 -19.30 2.24
C ASN A 39 -1.19 -19.80 1.17
N SER A 40 -2.31 -20.41 1.57
CA SER A 40 -3.33 -20.94 0.68
C SER A 40 -4.73 -20.79 1.28
N ALA A 41 -5.76 -20.84 0.42
CA ALA A 41 -7.15 -20.83 0.86
C ALA A 41 -7.51 -22.02 1.78
N LYS A 42 -6.71 -23.10 1.78
CA LYS A 42 -6.86 -24.26 2.65
C LYS A 42 -6.54 -23.90 4.12
N ASP A 43 -5.60 -22.96 4.33
CA ASP A 43 -5.15 -22.60 5.68
C ASP A 43 -6.21 -21.74 6.40
N ASP A 44 -6.77 -20.74 5.71
CA ASP A 44 -7.89 -19.92 6.19
C ASP A 44 -8.53 -19.18 5.01
N ALA A 45 -9.68 -19.65 4.55
CA ALA A 45 -10.40 -19.04 3.43
C ALA A 45 -10.98 -17.67 3.78
N SER A 46 -11.44 -17.49 5.04
CA SER A 46 -12.04 -16.22 5.50
C SER A 46 -10.95 -15.16 5.72
N GLY A 47 -9.84 -15.54 6.33
CA GLY A 47 -8.68 -14.67 6.52
C GLY A 47 -8.07 -14.22 5.19
N LEU A 48 -7.97 -15.13 4.22
CA LEU A 48 -7.47 -14.80 2.88
C LEU A 48 -8.39 -13.83 2.14
N ALA A 49 -9.72 -14.01 2.23
CA ALA A 49 -10.68 -13.08 1.64
C ALA A 49 -10.59 -11.68 2.25
N ALA A 50 -10.48 -11.58 3.58
CA ALA A 50 -10.27 -10.31 4.27
C ALA A 50 -8.93 -9.65 3.89
N ALA A 51 -7.86 -10.44 3.82
CA ALA A 51 -6.53 -9.97 3.45
C ALA A 51 -6.48 -9.42 2.02
N THR A 52 -7.10 -10.12 1.06
CA THR A 52 -7.20 -9.62 -0.34
C THR A 52 -8.00 -8.33 -0.43
N ALA A 53 -9.03 -8.15 0.39
CA ALA A 53 -9.78 -6.91 0.47
C ALA A 53 -8.89 -5.76 1.01
N TYR A 54 -8.12 -6.00 2.08
CA TYR A 54 -7.18 -5.01 2.60
C TYR A 54 -6.05 -4.68 1.60
N ASP A 55 -5.47 -5.66 0.93
CA ASP A 55 -4.45 -5.41 -0.11
C ASP A 55 -5.00 -4.54 -1.24
N THR A 56 -6.22 -4.81 -1.68
CA THR A 56 -6.91 -3.99 -2.68
C THR A 56 -7.10 -2.55 -2.18
N GLN A 57 -7.54 -2.37 -0.94
CA GLN A 57 -7.69 -1.05 -0.34
C GLN A 57 -6.36 -0.31 -0.21
N ILE A 58 -5.29 -0.99 0.23
CA ILE A 58 -3.94 -0.42 0.32
C ILE A 58 -3.46 0.07 -1.04
N ARG A 59 -3.62 -0.75 -2.09
CA ARG A 59 -3.25 -0.38 -3.46
C ARG A 59 -4.05 0.82 -3.95
N THR A 60 -5.36 0.84 -3.72
CA THR A 60 -6.24 1.96 -4.07
C THR A 60 -5.83 3.23 -3.34
N THR A 61 -5.59 3.15 -2.04
CA THR A 61 -5.12 4.28 -1.22
C THR A 61 -3.79 4.84 -1.72
N ASN A 62 -2.84 3.97 -2.09
CA ASN A 62 -1.56 4.39 -2.65
C ASN A 62 -1.71 5.09 -4.02
N VAL A 63 -2.69 4.70 -4.84
CA VAL A 63 -3.02 5.42 -6.08
C VAL A 63 -3.62 6.78 -5.76
N GLN A 64 -4.53 6.86 -4.79
CA GLN A 64 -5.13 8.13 -4.35
C GLN A 64 -4.09 9.11 -3.81
N ILE A 65 -3.11 8.64 -3.03
CA ILE A 65 -1.99 9.45 -2.55
C ILE A 65 -1.18 10.02 -3.72
N ARG A 66 -0.87 9.23 -4.74
CA ARG A 66 -0.18 9.71 -5.94
C ARG A 66 -0.99 10.75 -6.68
N ASN A 67 -2.28 10.47 -6.94
CA ASN A 67 -3.17 11.40 -7.63
C ASN A 67 -3.32 12.73 -6.87
N ALA A 68 -3.39 12.69 -5.54
CA ALA A 68 -3.43 13.89 -4.72
C ALA A 68 -2.12 14.68 -4.78
N SER A 69 -0.97 13.98 -4.79
CA SER A 69 0.35 14.60 -4.95
C SER A 69 0.53 15.22 -6.33
N ASP A 70 0.05 14.56 -7.38
CA ASP A 70 0.06 15.10 -8.75
C ASP A 70 -0.83 16.35 -8.86
N ALA A 71 -1.99 16.35 -8.19
CA ALA A 71 -2.86 17.52 -8.12
C ALA A 71 -2.20 18.71 -7.40
N ILE A 72 -1.44 18.45 -6.31
CA ILE A 72 -0.65 19.47 -5.62
C ILE A 72 0.41 20.05 -6.58
N SER A 73 1.16 19.20 -7.26
CA SER A 73 2.21 19.62 -8.20
C SER A 73 1.63 20.45 -9.37
N THR A 74 0.47 20.05 -9.87
CA THR A 74 -0.25 20.80 -10.91
C THR A 74 -0.70 22.16 -10.40
N ALA A 75 -1.28 22.21 -9.19
CA ALA A 75 -1.71 23.46 -8.57
C ALA A 75 -0.53 24.40 -8.30
N GLN A 76 0.62 23.89 -7.86
CA GLN A 76 1.86 24.66 -7.68
C GLN A 76 2.36 25.25 -9.00
N THR A 77 2.33 24.47 -10.06
CA THR A 77 2.73 24.93 -11.39
C THR A 77 1.85 26.08 -11.87
N TYR A 78 0.53 25.94 -11.69
CA TYR A 78 -0.42 26.99 -12.07
C TYR A 78 -0.31 28.22 -11.18
N ASP A 79 -0.10 28.07 -9.88
CA ASP A 79 0.18 29.21 -8.99
C ASP A 79 1.43 29.98 -9.43
N GLY A 80 2.49 29.25 -9.87
CA GLY A 80 3.69 29.86 -10.42
C GLY A 80 3.41 30.68 -11.70
N TYR A 81 2.61 30.16 -12.61
CA TYR A 81 2.19 30.90 -13.81
C TYR A 81 1.36 32.15 -13.48
N LEU A 82 0.43 32.04 -12.54
CA LEU A 82 -0.37 33.18 -12.07
C LEU A 82 0.47 34.21 -11.31
N GLY A 83 1.56 33.76 -10.64
CA GLY A 83 2.54 34.66 -10.06
C GLY A 83 3.19 35.56 -11.10
N GLN A 84 3.64 34.99 -12.24
CA GLN A 84 4.19 35.75 -13.35
C GLN A 84 3.19 36.72 -13.97
N ILE A 85 1.94 36.27 -14.14
CA ILE A 85 0.87 37.18 -14.61
C ILE A 85 0.65 38.36 -13.64
N THR A 86 0.70 38.10 -12.33
CA THR A 86 0.59 39.13 -11.31
C THR A 86 1.66 40.19 -11.46
N GLU A 87 2.94 39.81 -11.65
CA GLU A 87 4.06 40.69 -11.85
C GLU A 87 3.85 41.54 -13.15
N ASN A 88 3.45 40.87 -14.24
CA ASN A 88 3.19 41.56 -15.51
C ASN A 88 2.06 42.58 -15.38
N LEU A 89 0.96 42.25 -14.70
CA LEU A 89 -0.17 43.17 -14.46
C LEU A 89 0.23 44.36 -13.59
N GLN A 90 1.06 44.14 -12.55
CA GLN A 90 1.60 45.23 -11.72
C GLN A 90 2.46 46.15 -12.55
N ARG A 91 3.34 45.61 -13.42
CA ARG A 91 4.16 46.40 -14.31
C ARG A 91 3.31 47.20 -15.32
N MET A 92 2.26 46.57 -15.88
CA MET A 92 1.30 47.26 -16.75
C MET A 92 0.61 48.42 -16.02
N SER A 93 0.21 48.25 -14.77
CA SER A 93 -0.43 49.29 -13.95
C SER A 93 0.48 50.50 -13.72
N GLU A 94 1.77 50.26 -13.49
CA GLU A 94 2.79 51.33 -13.33
C GLU A 94 2.96 52.14 -14.61
N ILE A 95 3.02 51.47 -15.78
CA ILE A 95 3.18 52.13 -17.08
C ILE A 95 1.96 52.97 -17.41
N VAL A 96 0.75 52.42 -17.19
CA VAL A 96 -0.50 53.14 -17.49
C VAL A 96 -0.70 54.36 -16.56
N ALA A 97 -0.22 54.29 -15.32
CA ALA A 97 -0.22 55.44 -14.43
C ALA A 97 0.68 56.59 -14.93
N GLY A 98 1.79 56.25 -15.63
CA GLY A 98 2.68 57.25 -16.24
C GLY A 98 2.30 57.70 -17.64
N VAL A 99 1.67 56.82 -18.44
CA VAL A 99 1.25 57.09 -19.83
C VAL A 99 -0.18 56.60 -20.03
N PRO A 100 -1.20 57.48 -19.90
CA PRO A 100 -2.58 57.12 -20.14
C PRO A 100 -2.78 56.56 -21.56
N GLY A 101 -3.31 55.33 -21.65
CA GLY A 101 -3.49 54.63 -22.93
C GLY A 101 -2.43 53.58 -23.24
N GLY A 102 -1.39 53.43 -22.37
CA GLY A 102 -0.33 52.44 -22.52
C GLY A 102 0.66 52.74 -23.63
N ASN A 103 1.63 51.85 -23.80
CA ASN A 103 2.67 51.90 -24.83
C ASN A 103 2.95 50.49 -25.39
N ALA A 104 3.95 50.37 -26.26
CA ALA A 104 4.34 49.10 -26.85
C ALA A 104 4.68 48.00 -25.79
N GLU A 105 5.16 48.43 -24.62
CA GLU A 105 5.50 47.52 -23.50
C GLU A 105 4.23 46.92 -22.89
N THR A 106 3.15 47.72 -22.69
CA THR A 106 1.87 47.17 -22.17
C THR A 106 1.24 46.19 -23.14
N ILE A 107 1.34 46.41 -24.44
CA ILE A 107 0.86 45.46 -25.46
C ILE A 107 1.66 44.17 -25.44
N ALA A 108 2.99 44.23 -25.28
CA ALA A 108 3.84 43.05 -25.18
C ALA A 108 3.54 42.25 -23.93
N LEU A 109 3.36 42.90 -22.77
CA LEU A 109 3.01 42.23 -21.50
C LEU A 109 1.61 41.59 -21.56
N ALA A 110 0.65 42.25 -22.21
CA ALA A 110 -0.71 41.71 -22.43
C ALA A 110 -0.67 40.45 -23.32
N ALA A 111 0.16 40.45 -24.36
CA ALA A 111 0.36 39.27 -25.21
C ALA A 111 1.03 38.12 -24.45
N GLU A 112 1.99 38.42 -23.61
CA GLU A 112 2.64 37.38 -22.76
C GLU A 112 1.65 36.82 -21.73
N ASN A 113 0.85 37.63 -21.06
CA ASN A 113 -0.20 37.20 -20.16
C ASN A 113 -1.21 36.26 -20.85
N THR A 114 -1.57 36.57 -22.10
CA THR A 114 -2.44 35.71 -22.91
C THR A 114 -1.81 34.34 -23.16
N ARG A 115 -0.50 34.29 -23.47
CA ARG A 115 0.26 33.04 -23.66
C ARG A 115 0.33 32.22 -22.39
N ILE A 116 0.65 32.85 -21.26
CA ILE A 116 0.71 32.18 -19.96
C ILE A 116 -0.67 31.67 -19.54
N ASN A 117 -1.71 32.47 -19.73
CA ASN A 117 -3.07 32.05 -19.39
C ASN A 117 -3.57 30.86 -20.23
N ALA A 118 -3.09 30.72 -21.45
CA ALA A 118 -3.38 29.54 -22.28
C ALA A 118 -2.74 28.24 -21.76
N LEU A 119 -1.67 28.35 -20.97
CA LEU A 119 -1.01 27.21 -20.31
C LEU A 119 -1.76 26.77 -19.04
N VAL A 120 -2.56 27.63 -18.46
CA VAL A 120 -3.38 27.34 -17.28
C VAL A 120 -4.73 26.82 -17.79
N LEU A 121 -5.02 25.55 -17.56
CA LEU A 121 -6.16 24.79 -18.08
C LEU A 121 -7.53 25.49 -17.91
N ALA A 122 -8.48 25.12 -18.79
CA ALA A 122 -9.84 25.63 -18.85
C ALA A 122 -10.55 25.70 -17.48
N GLY A 123 -10.94 26.88 -17.05
CA GLY A 123 -11.56 27.19 -15.75
C GLY A 123 -10.90 28.36 -15.04
N ASN A 124 -9.76 28.80 -15.54
CA ASN A 124 -9.09 30.00 -15.06
C ASN A 124 -9.78 31.28 -15.59
N PRO A 125 -9.79 32.36 -14.81
CA PRO A 125 -10.38 33.62 -15.28
C PRO A 125 -9.72 34.08 -16.59
N THR A 126 -10.51 34.46 -17.56
CA THR A 126 -10.01 35.10 -18.75
C THR A 126 -9.41 36.44 -18.33
N ILE A 127 -8.08 36.55 -18.39
CA ILE A 127 -7.40 37.80 -18.07
C ILE A 127 -7.51 38.70 -19.29
N GLY A 128 -8.04 39.89 -19.08
CA GLY A 128 -8.17 40.88 -20.14
C GLY A 128 -6.79 41.29 -20.66
N THR A 129 -6.76 41.57 -21.95
CA THR A 129 -5.58 42.14 -22.63
C THR A 129 -5.62 43.64 -22.69
N ASP A 130 -6.67 44.23 -22.11
CA ASP A 130 -6.91 45.68 -22.15
C ASP A 130 -6.42 46.35 -20.86
N HIS A 131 -5.66 47.42 -21.01
CA HIS A 131 -5.15 48.25 -19.92
C HIS A 131 -6.25 48.91 -19.05
N THR A 132 -7.51 48.88 -19.48
CA THR A 132 -8.64 49.40 -18.71
C THR A 132 -9.18 48.45 -17.66
N THR A 133 -8.80 47.16 -17.72
CA THR A 133 -9.29 46.08 -16.85
C THR A 133 -8.26 45.56 -15.84
N ILE A 134 -7.06 46.14 -15.78
CA ILE A 134 -5.91 45.66 -14.98
C ILE A 134 -6.29 45.39 -13.49
N ALA A 135 -7.07 46.27 -12.86
CA ALA A 135 -7.47 46.09 -11.48
C ALA A 135 -8.45 44.92 -11.29
N ALA A 136 -9.35 44.70 -12.23
CA ALA A 136 -10.24 43.55 -12.21
C ALA A 136 -9.49 42.25 -12.48
N ASP A 137 -8.56 42.28 -13.43
CA ASP A 137 -7.70 41.11 -13.75
C ASP A 137 -6.78 40.73 -12.59
N LEU A 138 -6.21 41.71 -11.89
CA LEU A 138 -5.41 41.49 -10.69
C LEU A 138 -6.22 40.81 -9.56
N THR A 139 -7.49 41.27 -9.39
CA THR A 139 -8.41 40.63 -8.43
C THR A 139 -8.75 39.20 -8.86
N ALA A 140 -9.01 38.97 -10.14
CA ALA A 140 -9.33 37.65 -10.69
C ALA A 140 -8.16 36.67 -10.53
N VAL A 141 -6.94 37.12 -10.81
CA VAL A 141 -5.72 36.33 -10.59
C VAL A 141 -5.51 36.02 -9.10
N GLY A 142 -5.74 37.02 -8.24
CA GLY A 142 -5.65 36.82 -6.78
C GLY A 142 -6.63 35.74 -6.29
N ASN A 143 -7.88 35.78 -6.76
CA ASN A 143 -8.89 34.79 -6.44
C ASN A 143 -8.51 33.39 -6.97
N ALA A 144 -7.97 33.29 -8.19
CA ALA A 144 -7.51 32.04 -8.77
C ALA A 144 -6.34 31.44 -7.94
N ARG A 145 -5.36 32.26 -7.55
CA ARG A 145 -4.26 31.85 -6.69
C ARG A 145 -4.75 31.37 -5.32
N ALA A 146 -5.71 32.06 -4.73
CA ALA A 146 -6.34 31.65 -3.48
C ALA A 146 -7.05 30.27 -3.63
N ALA A 147 -7.71 30.02 -4.76
CA ALA A 147 -8.35 28.76 -5.06
C ALA A 147 -7.33 27.61 -5.21
N PHE A 148 -6.20 27.85 -5.89
CA PHE A 148 -5.11 26.87 -5.97
C PHE A 148 -4.45 26.63 -4.60
N GLY A 149 -4.25 27.70 -3.81
CA GLY A 149 -3.77 27.58 -2.44
C GLY A 149 -4.70 26.72 -1.57
N ALA A 150 -6.00 26.96 -1.65
CA ALA A 150 -7.00 26.14 -0.96
C ALA A 150 -6.99 24.68 -1.43
N THR A 151 -6.83 24.45 -2.74
CA THR A 151 -6.72 23.11 -3.32
C THR A 151 -5.47 22.38 -2.82
N MET A 152 -4.32 23.06 -2.78
CA MET A 152 -3.08 22.49 -2.25
C MET A 152 -3.21 22.11 -0.77
N ALA A 153 -3.81 22.98 0.05
CA ALA A 153 -4.04 22.72 1.47
C ALA A 153 -5.00 21.54 1.68
N ALA A 154 -6.10 21.49 0.93
CA ALA A 154 -7.06 20.38 0.98
C ALA A 154 -6.42 19.05 0.58
N LYS A 155 -5.67 19.04 -0.54
CA LYS A 155 -4.99 17.83 -1.04
C LYS A 155 -3.85 17.39 -0.11
N SER A 156 -3.14 18.30 0.52
CA SER A 156 -2.14 17.98 1.54
C SER A 156 -2.76 17.29 2.77
N SER A 157 -3.91 17.79 3.23
CA SER A 157 -4.68 17.15 4.31
C SER A 157 -5.20 15.77 3.91
N GLU A 158 -5.69 15.63 2.66
CA GLU A 158 -6.12 14.36 2.10
C GLU A 158 -4.98 13.34 2.07
N VAL A 159 -3.79 13.73 1.60
CA VAL A 159 -2.58 12.88 1.59
C VAL A 159 -2.25 12.40 2.99
N ALA A 160 -2.24 13.29 3.99
CA ALA A 160 -1.97 12.93 5.39
C ALA A 160 -2.98 11.90 5.92
N THR A 161 -4.27 12.08 5.63
CA THR A 161 -5.33 11.15 6.03
C THR A 161 -5.18 9.80 5.35
N LEU A 162 -4.89 9.79 4.06
CA LEU A 162 -4.68 8.56 3.27
C LEU A 162 -3.44 7.80 3.73
N GLN A 163 -2.36 8.49 4.11
CA GLN A 163 -1.16 7.85 4.67
C GLN A 163 -1.47 7.14 5.99
N ILE A 164 -2.23 7.77 6.88
CA ILE A 164 -2.68 7.14 8.13
C ILE A 164 -3.56 5.92 7.83
N ALA A 165 -4.48 6.05 6.88
CA ALA A 165 -5.32 4.94 6.45
C ALA A 165 -4.49 3.78 5.89
N ALA A 166 -3.49 4.05 5.04
CA ALA A 166 -2.59 3.03 4.49
C ALA A 166 -1.81 2.28 5.58
N VAL A 167 -1.31 2.99 6.59
CA VAL A 167 -0.62 2.38 7.75
C VAL A 167 -1.58 1.48 8.53
N ASN A 168 -2.79 1.95 8.83
CA ASN A 168 -3.78 1.17 9.57
C ASN A 168 -4.24 -0.08 8.80
N LEU A 169 -4.44 0.04 7.49
CA LEU A 169 -4.78 -1.09 6.62
C LEU A 169 -3.62 -2.09 6.54
N SER A 170 -2.40 -1.62 6.42
CA SER A 170 -1.20 -2.48 6.41
C SER A 170 -1.04 -3.21 7.75
N ALA A 171 -1.28 -2.54 8.87
CA ALA A 171 -1.25 -3.17 10.18
C ALA A 171 -2.39 -4.21 10.35
N ALA A 172 -3.57 -3.97 9.78
CA ALA A 172 -4.67 -4.95 9.77
C ALA A 172 -4.32 -6.16 8.89
N TYR A 173 -3.76 -5.93 7.72
CA TYR A 173 -3.27 -6.97 6.80
C TYR A 173 -2.20 -7.84 7.47
N SER A 174 -1.19 -7.21 8.08
CA SER A 174 -0.10 -7.89 8.80
C SER A 174 -0.61 -8.81 9.91
N ARG A 175 -1.58 -8.36 10.72
CA ARG A 175 -2.19 -9.20 11.77
C ARG A 175 -2.86 -10.46 11.24
N ILE A 176 -3.35 -10.44 10.01
CA ILE A 176 -3.99 -11.61 9.38
C ILE A 176 -2.97 -12.50 8.69
N MET A 177 -2.09 -11.90 7.91
CA MET A 177 -1.24 -12.62 6.97
C MET A 177 0.13 -12.97 7.50
N ASP A 178 0.74 -12.11 8.32
CA ASP A 178 2.13 -12.32 8.72
C ASP A 178 2.26 -13.42 9.76
N THR A 179 3.37 -14.16 9.65
CA THR A 179 3.71 -15.21 10.61
C THR A 179 4.62 -14.67 11.72
N ASP A 180 4.42 -15.20 12.94
CA ASP A 180 5.38 -15.01 14.02
C ASP A 180 6.54 -16.01 13.83
N TYR A 181 7.69 -15.50 13.39
CA TYR A 181 8.88 -16.30 13.14
C TYR A 181 9.36 -17.07 14.38
N ALA A 182 9.24 -16.50 15.57
CA ALA A 182 9.69 -17.16 16.80
C ALA A 182 8.79 -18.36 17.13
N ALA A 183 7.48 -18.20 17.01
CA ALA A 183 6.53 -19.27 17.20
C ALA A 183 6.70 -20.37 16.14
N GLU A 184 6.86 -20.01 14.88
CA GLU A 184 6.95 -20.96 13.77
C GLU A 184 8.29 -21.73 13.75
N THR A 185 9.42 -21.09 14.10
CA THR A 185 10.71 -21.79 14.27
C THR A 185 10.67 -22.79 15.41
N THR A 186 9.99 -22.44 16.51
CA THR A 186 9.77 -23.37 17.63
C THR A 186 8.90 -24.54 17.18
N ALA A 187 7.83 -24.30 16.43
CA ALA A 187 6.97 -25.34 15.87
C ALA A 187 7.74 -26.26 14.91
N MET A 188 8.54 -25.68 14.02
CA MET A 188 9.41 -26.40 13.09
C MET A 188 10.40 -27.32 13.84
N THR A 189 11.10 -26.78 14.85
CA THR A 189 12.06 -27.53 15.64
C THR A 189 11.38 -28.68 16.39
N ARG A 190 10.23 -28.41 17.01
CA ARG A 190 9.43 -29.44 17.69
C ARG A 190 9.03 -30.56 16.73
N ASN A 191 8.52 -30.22 15.55
CA ASN A 191 8.09 -31.20 14.56
C ASN A 191 9.28 -32.02 14.01
N ASN A 192 10.47 -31.42 13.82
CA ASN A 192 11.70 -32.13 13.47
C ASN A 192 12.08 -33.16 14.53
N ILE A 193 12.03 -32.77 15.81
CA ILE A 193 12.34 -33.69 16.92
C ILE A 193 11.30 -34.83 16.97
N LEU A 194 10.02 -34.49 16.81
CA LEU A 194 8.93 -35.49 16.79
C LEU A 194 9.06 -36.45 15.60
N GLN A 195 9.53 -36.00 14.46
CA GLN A 195 9.79 -36.85 13.30
C GLN A 195 10.94 -37.83 13.58
N GLN A 196 12.05 -37.35 14.16
CA GLN A 196 13.19 -38.19 14.52
C GLN A 196 12.82 -39.22 15.63
N ALA A 197 12.11 -38.77 16.67
CA ALA A 197 11.61 -39.61 17.73
C ALA A 197 10.57 -40.63 17.20
N GLY A 198 9.68 -40.19 16.32
CA GLY A 198 8.64 -41.04 15.72
C GLY A 198 9.22 -42.18 14.87
N THR A 199 10.29 -41.94 14.12
CA THR A 199 10.99 -43.01 13.38
C THR A 199 11.59 -44.05 14.33
N ALA A 200 12.20 -43.62 15.46
CA ALA A 200 12.73 -44.51 16.46
C ALA A 200 11.63 -45.34 17.15
N VAL A 201 10.51 -44.72 17.51
CA VAL A 201 9.34 -45.40 18.10
C VAL A 201 8.73 -46.38 17.12
N LEU A 202 8.62 -46.02 15.82
CA LEU A 202 8.13 -46.91 14.78
C LEU A 202 9.03 -48.14 14.61
N ALA A 203 10.36 -47.95 14.62
CA ALA A 203 11.33 -49.05 14.60
C ALA A 203 11.15 -49.97 15.82
N GLN A 204 10.96 -49.41 17.02
CA GLN A 204 10.70 -50.17 18.25
C GLN A 204 9.36 -50.91 18.19
N ALA A 205 8.31 -50.28 17.71
CA ALA A 205 6.98 -50.90 17.55
C ALA A 205 7.00 -52.09 16.58
N ASN A 206 7.84 -52.04 15.54
CA ASN A 206 8.00 -53.13 14.59
C ASN A 206 8.78 -54.33 15.16
N GLN A 207 9.54 -54.14 16.26
CA GLN A 207 10.22 -55.25 16.95
C GLN A 207 9.29 -56.02 17.89
N THR A 208 8.20 -55.44 18.36
CA THR A 208 7.28 -56.03 19.34
C THR A 208 6.70 -57.39 18.87
N PRO A 209 6.25 -57.56 17.61
CA PRO A 209 5.77 -58.86 17.13
C PRO A 209 6.86 -59.96 17.10
N ASN A 210 8.14 -59.57 16.87
CA ASN A 210 9.24 -60.52 16.82
C ASN A 210 9.55 -61.11 18.21
N THR A 211 9.39 -60.32 19.29
CA THR A 211 9.56 -60.80 20.65
C THR A 211 8.45 -61.82 21.04
N VAL A 212 7.22 -61.62 20.55
CA VAL A 212 6.13 -62.60 20.75
C VAL A 212 6.40 -63.89 19.99
N LEU A 213 6.93 -63.82 18.77
CA LEU A 213 7.31 -65.00 18.00
C LEU A 213 8.44 -65.78 18.66
N SER A 214 9.40 -65.14 19.34
CA SER A 214 10.48 -65.77 20.04
C SER A 214 10.07 -66.55 21.34
N LEU A 215 8.90 -66.13 21.89
CA LEU A 215 8.31 -66.81 23.06
C LEU A 215 7.44 -68.02 22.65
N LEU A 216 7.12 -68.16 21.37
CA LEU A 216 6.36 -69.31 20.83
C LEU A 216 7.23 -70.37 20.20
N ARG A 217 8.55 -70.19 20.21
CA ARG A 217 9.59 -71.15 19.84
C ARG A 217 10.16 -71.79 21.09
#